data_35f795a13c9ee9ecd2214adb24ad2abb
#
_entry.id   35f795a13c9ee9ecd2214adb24ad2abb
#
_cell.length_a   1.000
_cell.length_b   1.000
_cell.length_c   1.000
_cell.angle_alpha   90.00
_cell.angle_beta   90.00
_cell.angle_gamma   90.00
#
_symmetry.space_group_name_H-M   'P 1'
#
loop_
_entity.id
_entity.type
_entity.pdbx_description
1 polymer ?
#
loop_
_entity_poly.entity_id
_entity_poly.type
_entity_poly.pdbx_seq_one_letter_code
_entity_poly.pdbx_strand_id
1 'polypeptide(L)'
;MSVRRNRREAALPPPDYLRPASLGTTGLVVTVFGEGGGIERSFDFSTLPGSLELRQAFAAAFDRRSGPGGAWRSGETCRNGYYAIRAFLEHLSAGQDAPEAASEITPAAWASWRLSLPADHTSRNRVAILRTLLPQVEGLPVETLGAVDRRIRQGPPTEEPAYSYERFGQIRTQAAMTFDTALARIRANREHLRRFYAGEFSPDTTDWLIGEALGTVLRTGDVPRAGSHRDLPHRYARALGGRGADKTWARLYLTCAEAFALAVLLVASESWNRSVLDRMRIPDHDPAAGDDDFDIHLVEIHKRRRPVRLRYATNNLVDTGPGTTGRLMTRAIEATELARQTLALLGRATDQLLVSRRACAPDNLFCLGVPITGSARWAAEAKLTTPDGQPDQVSLRRLRRTVQVLVRKEPAQNTQRTHESVYLLPDPATRGEAAQTVAAGLSDAIDHAQGIVTMRMVLGDDAKELIELSDHPELAAAIRAGYLDTAAAACTDFSHSPFTDGGGPCTASFLWCLRCANAVATRRHLPRLVYLHQALDELRGTVSPGVWDQDWREHFLRLHHLLATHTTSAEQAAAARLLTVTDRQLIDRLVRRRLDA
;
A
#
# COMPACT_ATOMS: atom_id res chain seq x y z
N MET A 1 -32.41 9.38 14.32
CA MET A 1 -32.66 10.65 13.58
C MET A 1 -31.63 10.78 12.48
N SER A 2 -32.03 10.86 11.21
CA SER A 2 -31.13 10.94 10.05
C SER A 2 -30.48 12.32 10.02
N VAL A 3 -29.16 12.38 10.26
CA VAL A 3 -28.36 13.59 10.07
C VAL A 3 -28.35 13.91 8.57
N ARG A 4 -29.05 14.97 8.18
CA ARG A 4 -28.97 15.54 6.84
C ARG A 4 -27.50 15.96 6.60
N ARG A 5 -26.79 15.17 5.81
CA ARG A 5 -25.53 15.60 5.22
C ARG A 5 -25.78 16.89 4.45
N ASN A 6 -25.21 18.00 4.91
CA ASN A 6 -25.09 19.22 4.12
C ASN A 6 -24.33 18.83 2.82
N ARG A 7 -25.08 18.55 1.75
CA ARG A 7 -24.50 18.56 0.41
C ARG A 7 -24.02 19.99 0.19
N ARG A 8 -22.71 20.21 0.20
CA ARG A 8 -22.13 21.40 -0.44
C ARG A 8 -22.53 21.27 -1.92
N GLU A 9 -23.55 21.97 -2.33
CA GLU A 9 -23.88 22.15 -3.73
C GLU A 9 -22.66 22.87 -4.34
N ALA A 10 -22.00 22.22 -5.29
CA ALA A 10 -20.98 22.88 -6.08
C ALA A 10 -21.66 24.07 -6.76
N ALA A 11 -21.20 25.28 -6.48
CA ALA A 11 -21.69 26.46 -7.17
C ALA A 11 -21.47 26.22 -8.68
N LEU A 12 -22.54 26.23 -9.46
CA LEU A 12 -22.45 26.21 -10.90
C LEU A 12 -21.74 27.49 -11.35
N PRO A 13 -20.82 27.41 -12.31
CA PRO A 13 -20.23 28.61 -12.87
C PRO A 13 -21.33 29.50 -13.50
N PRO A 14 -21.11 30.82 -13.56
CA PRO A 14 -22.04 31.73 -14.25
C PRO A 14 -22.35 31.24 -15.66
N PRO A 15 -23.55 31.52 -16.21
CA PRO A 15 -23.96 31.06 -17.54
C PRO A 15 -23.01 31.49 -18.69
N ASP A 16 -22.26 32.56 -18.46
CA ASP A 16 -21.28 33.15 -19.38
C ASP A 16 -19.85 32.74 -19.08
N TYR A 17 -19.63 31.81 -18.15
CA TYR A 17 -18.30 31.34 -17.80
C TYR A 17 -17.65 30.58 -18.94
N LEU A 18 -16.70 31.23 -19.60
CA LEU A 18 -15.79 30.60 -20.55
C LEU A 18 -14.55 30.11 -19.80
N ARG A 19 -14.35 28.80 -19.84
CA ARG A 19 -13.15 28.20 -19.27
C ARG A 19 -11.93 28.74 -20.02
N PRO A 20 -10.87 29.24 -19.32
CA PRO A 20 -9.64 29.63 -19.97
C PRO A 20 -9.03 28.48 -20.79
N ALA A 21 -8.54 28.78 -21.99
CA ALA A 21 -7.83 27.79 -22.80
C ALA A 21 -6.58 27.31 -22.05
N SER A 22 -6.39 26.01 -21.98
CA SER A 22 -5.21 25.41 -21.34
C SER A 22 -3.96 25.51 -22.20
N LEU A 23 -4.11 25.46 -23.52
CA LEU A 23 -3.04 25.67 -24.49
C LEU A 23 -3.03 27.14 -24.95
N GLY A 24 -1.88 27.80 -24.78
CA GLY A 24 -1.66 29.18 -25.20
C GLY A 24 -1.68 29.35 -26.73
N THR A 25 -1.84 30.58 -27.20
CA THR A 25 -1.99 30.92 -28.62
C THR A 25 -0.79 30.54 -29.49
N THR A 26 0.41 30.43 -28.92
CA THR A 26 1.63 29.97 -29.62
C THR A 26 1.68 28.44 -29.79
N GLY A 27 0.79 27.69 -29.13
CA GLY A 27 0.81 26.24 -29.10
C GLY A 27 1.97 25.63 -28.28
N LEU A 28 2.67 26.45 -27.47
CA LEU A 28 3.88 26.02 -26.75
C LEU A 28 3.78 26.13 -25.24
N VAL A 29 2.79 26.82 -24.71
CA VAL A 29 2.59 26.95 -23.25
C VAL A 29 1.31 26.26 -22.86
N VAL A 30 1.41 25.28 -21.94
CA VAL A 30 0.25 24.57 -21.42
C VAL A 30 0.04 24.92 -19.96
N THR A 31 -1.13 25.45 -19.64
CA THR A 31 -1.53 25.82 -18.28
C THR A 31 -2.45 24.75 -17.69
N VAL A 32 -2.03 24.15 -16.58
CA VAL A 32 -2.80 23.15 -15.85
C VAL A 32 -3.57 23.82 -14.73
N PHE A 33 -4.88 23.61 -14.72
CA PHE A 33 -5.78 24.16 -13.71
C PHE A 33 -6.08 23.12 -12.64
N GLY A 34 -6.05 23.55 -11.39
CA GLY A 34 -6.44 22.73 -10.24
C GLY A 34 -7.95 22.52 -10.16
N GLU A 35 -8.39 21.69 -9.21
CA GLU A 35 -9.82 21.35 -9.00
C GLU A 35 -10.68 22.60 -8.65
N GLY A 36 -10.07 23.66 -8.10
CA GLY A 36 -10.73 24.93 -7.80
C GLY A 36 -10.71 25.96 -8.94
N GLY A 37 -10.29 25.56 -10.17
CA GLY A 37 -10.21 26.46 -11.33
C GLY A 37 -9.02 27.41 -11.35
N GLY A 38 -8.23 27.49 -10.28
CA GLY A 38 -6.99 28.27 -10.23
C GLY A 38 -5.86 27.59 -10.99
N ILE A 39 -4.86 28.38 -11.45
CA ILE A 39 -3.67 27.87 -12.11
C ILE A 39 -2.85 27.05 -11.09
N GLU A 40 -2.67 25.76 -11.34
CA GLU A 40 -1.82 24.89 -10.54
C GLU A 40 -0.35 24.98 -11.02
N ARG A 41 -0.14 24.99 -12.34
CA ARG A 41 1.19 25.12 -12.95
C ARG A 41 1.10 25.41 -14.46
N SER A 42 2.10 26.12 -14.99
CA SER A 42 2.30 26.27 -16.44
C SER A 42 3.58 25.57 -16.88
N PHE A 43 3.56 25.04 -18.09
CA PHE A 43 4.67 24.31 -18.71
C PHE A 43 4.98 24.94 -20.05
N ASP A 44 6.22 25.37 -20.24
CA ASP A 44 6.72 26.04 -21.44
C ASP A 44 7.54 25.09 -22.29
N PHE A 45 6.97 24.68 -23.43
CA PHE A 45 7.59 23.80 -24.43
C PHE A 45 8.53 24.56 -25.36
N SER A 46 8.54 25.91 -25.37
CA SER A 46 9.43 26.69 -26.21
C SER A 46 10.92 26.47 -25.86
N THR A 47 11.19 26.12 -24.62
CA THR A 47 12.54 25.86 -24.08
C THR A 47 13.05 24.44 -24.33
N LEU A 48 12.20 23.55 -24.86
CA LEU A 48 12.57 22.16 -25.13
C LEU A 48 13.34 22.04 -26.46
N PRO A 49 14.22 21.03 -26.61
CA PRO A 49 14.91 20.78 -27.87
C PRO A 49 13.95 20.21 -28.93
N GLY A 50 14.38 20.29 -30.20
CA GLY A 50 13.62 19.84 -31.38
C GLY A 50 13.01 20.98 -32.18
N SER A 51 12.43 20.66 -33.32
CA SER A 51 11.75 21.61 -34.22
C SER A 51 10.55 22.29 -33.55
N LEU A 52 10.09 23.39 -34.10
CA LEU A 52 8.89 24.07 -33.63
C LEU A 52 7.67 23.15 -33.75
N GLU A 53 7.53 22.46 -34.89
CA GLU A 53 6.43 21.55 -35.16
C GLU A 53 6.37 20.41 -34.14
N LEU A 54 7.52 19.78 -33.88
CA LEU A 54 7.61 18.69 -32.92
C LEU A 54 7.23 19.14 -31.51
N ARG A 55 7.74 20.30 -31.06
CA ARG A 55 7.38 20.86 -29.75
C ARG A 55 5.90 21.18 -29.62
N GLN A 56 5.27 21.70 -30.67
CA GLN A 56 3.83 21.97 -30.70
C GLN A 56 3.02 20.68 -30.67
N ALA A 57 3.41 19.64 -31.40
CA ALA A 57 2.76 18.33 -31.39
C ALA A 57 2.76 17.70 -29.99
N PHE A 58 3.90 17.77 -29.28
CA PHE A 58 4.02 17.27 -27.91
C PHE A 58 3.27 18.15 -26.89
N ALA A 59 3.24 19.47 -27.07
CA ALA A 59 2.46 20.38 -26.22
C ALA A 59 0.95 20.10 -26.36
N ALA A 60 0.47 19.89 -27.58
CA ALA A 60 -0.93 19.54 -27.85
C ALA A 60 -1.30 18.18 -27.25
N ALA A 61 -0.44 17.17 -27.36
CA ALA A 61 -0.65 15.87 -26.74
C ALA A 61 -0.64 15.96 -25.21
N PHE A 62 0.24 16.79 -24.65
CA PHE A 62 0.28 17.08 -23.22
C PHE A 62 -1.00 17.77 -22.75
N ASP A 63 -1.49 18.74 -23.48
CA ASP A 63 -2.74 19.44 -23.19
C ASP A 63 -3.93 18.47 -23.18
N ARG A 64 -4.05 17.57 -24.17
CA ARG A 64 -5.07 16.52 -24.18
C ARG A 64 -5.02 15.61 -22.95
N ARG A 65 -3.83 15.33 -22.43
CA ARG A 65 -3.65 14.48 -21.23
C ARG A 65 -3.89 15.22 -19.93
N SER A 66 -3.58 16.51 -19.85
CA SER A 66 -3.69 17.34 -18.65
C SER A 66 -4.97 18.17 -18.58
N GLY A 67 -5.66 18.33 -19.70
CA GLY A 67 -6.88 19.08 -19.83
C GLY A 67 -8.12 18.37 -19.26
N PRO A 68 -9.32 18.95 -19.48
CA PRO A 68 -10.58 18.39 -19.04
C PRO A 68 -10.82 16.99 -19.63
N GLY A 69 -11.14 16.02 -18.80
CA GLY A 69 -11.30 14.63 -19.23
C GLY A 69 -9.99 13.85 -19.39
N GLY A 70 -8.84 14.53 -19.34
CA GLY A 70 -7.52 13.90 -19.38
C GLY A 70 -7.23 13.06 -18.14
N ALA A 71 -6.26 12.15 -18.26
CA ALA A 71 -5.90 11.24 -17.18
C ALA A 71 -4.90 11.86 -16.17
N TRP A 72 -4.20 12.94 -16.55
CA TRP A 72 -3.23 13.62 -15.70
C TRP A 72 -3.90 14.75 -14.91
N ARG A 73 -4.32 14.44 -13.69
CA ARG A 73 -5.17 15.32 -12.87
C ARG A 73 -4.43 16.09 -11.79
N SER A 74 -3.11 15.98 -11.69
CA SER A 74 -2.32 16.71 -10.71
C SER A 74 -1.12 17.38 -11.36
N GLY A 75 -0.77 18.58 -10.91
CA GLY A 75 0.41 19.30 -11.39
C GLY A 75 1.70 18.50 -11.25
N GLU A 76 1.78 17.59 -10.27
CA GLU A 76 2.93 16.70 -10.11
C GLU A 76 2.98 15.60 -11.19
N THR A 77 1.84 15.03 -11.56
CA THR A 77 1.77 14.07 -12.68
C THR A 77 2.11 14.76 -13.99
N CYS A 78 1.61 15.97 -14.19
CA CYS A 78 1.93 16.80 -15.35
C CYS A 78 3.42 17.16 -15.39
N ARG A 79 4.02 17.52 -14.25
CA ARG A 79 5.45 17.77 -14.15
C ARG A 79 6.29 16.56 -14.56
N ASN A 80 5.94 15.37 -14.07
CA ASN A 80 6.63 14.14 -14.47
C ASN A 80 6.45 13.85 -15.96
N GLY A 81 5.26 14.14 -16.51
CA GLY A 81 4.98 14.09 -17.95
C GLY A 81 5.90 15.00 -18.76
N TYR A 82 5.97 16.26 -18.34
CA TYR A 82 6.85 17.25 -18.99
C TYR A 82 8.32 16.83 -18.98
N TYR A 83 8.84 16.36 -17.85
CA TYR A 83 10.23 15.87 -17.79
C TYR A 83 10.47 14.57 -18.58
N ALA A 84 9.46 13.71 -18.71
CA ALA A 84 9.56 12.54 -19.58
C ALA A 84 9.63 12.95 -21.05
N ILE A 85 8.81 13.92 -21.47
CA ILE A 85 8.85 14.49 -22.82
C ILE A 85 10.19 15.15 -23.08
N ARG A 86 10.65 16.01 -22.17
CA ARG A 86 11.94 16.67 -22.28
C ARG A 86 13.07 15.67 -22.52
N ALA A 87 13.16 14.62 -21.69
CA ALA A 87 14.20 13.60 -21.82
C ALA A 87 14.13 12.82 -23.16
N PHE A 88 12.92 12.65 -23.70
CA PHE A 88 12.74 12.01 -24.98
C PHE A 88 13.15 12.94 -26.14
N LEU A 89 12.75 14.19 -26.11
CA LEU A 89 13.14 15.20 -27.10
C LEU A 89 14.66 15.48 -27.07
N GLU A 90 15.28 15.50 -25.89
CA GLU A 90 16.74 15.60 -25.74
C GLU A 90 17.44 14.44 -26.45
N HIS A 91 16.92 13.21 -26.30
CA HIS A 91 17.48 12.03 -26.98
C HIS A 91 17.30 12.10 -28.52
N LEU A 92 16.09 12.47 -28.99
CA LEU A 92 15.81 12.60 -30.40
C LEU A 92 16.69 13.66 -31.08
N SER A 93 16.90 14.80 -30.40
CA SER A 93 17.69 15.91 -30.91
C SER A 93 19.22 15.69 -30.88
N ALA A 94 19.68 14.69 -30.12
CA ALA A 94 21.08 14.31 -30.03
C ALA A 94 21.53 13.38 -31.18
N GLY A 95 20.60 12.80 -31.94
CA GLY A 95 20.87 11.93 -33.08
C GLY A 95 21.32 12.74 -34.32
N GLN A 96 22.03 12.08 -35.25
CA GLN A 96 22.44 12.70 -36.52
C GLN A 96 21.23 13.02 -37.42
N ASP A 97 20.19 12.19 -37.37
CA ASP A 97 18.93 12.36 -38.09
C ASP A 97 17.83 12.77 -37.11
N ALA A 98 17.94 13.95 -36.50
CA ALA A 98 16.95 14.47 -35.58
C ALA A 98 15.61 14.71 -36.30
N PRO A 99 14.48 14.13 -35.85
CA PRO A 99 13.19 14.31 -36.52
C PRO A 99 12.72 15.77 -36.40
N GLU A 100 12.24 16.32 -37.49
CA GLU A 100 11.62 17.64 -37.52
C GLU A 100 10.11 17.59 -37.27
N ALA A 101 9.46 16.48 -37.63
CA ALA A 101 8.03 16.23 -37.42
C ALA A 101 7.77 14.92 -36.66
N ALA A 102 6.58 14.79 -36.08
CA ALA A 102 6.16 13.57 -35.39
C ALA A 102 6.12 12.35 -36.32
N SER A 103 5.85 12.55 -37.61
CA SER A 103 5.82 11.53 -38.65
C SER A 103 7.18 10.86 -38.90
N GLU A 104 8.26 11.50 -38.50
CA GLU A 104 9.62 11.00 -38.70
C GLU A 104 10.14 10.21 -37.50
N ILE A 105 9.39 10.15 -36.40
CA ILE A 105 9.76 9.38 -35.23
C ILE A 105 9.60 7.87 -35.52
N THR A 106 10.71 7.17 -35.66
CA THR A 106 10.76 5.76 -36.04
C THR A 106 10.64 4.81 -34.83
N PRO A 107 10.26 3.52 -35.05
CA PRO A 107 10.36 2.49 -34.02
C PRO A 107 11.78 2.33 -33.45
N ALA A 108 12.81 2.56 -34.29
CA ALA A 108 14.22 2.48 -33.88
C ALA A 108 14.59 3.61 -32.91
N ALA A 109 14.12 4.83 -33.15
CA ALA A 109 14.33 5.97 -32.24
C ALA A 109 13.70 5.73 -30.87
N TRP A 110 12.47 5.18 -30.83
CA TRP A 110 11.85 4.76 -29.57
C TRP A 110 12.64 3.67 -28.85
N ALA A 111 13.11 2.64 -29.55
CA ALA A 111 13.90 1.56 -28.99
C ALA A 111 15.27 2.06 -28.46
N SER A 112 15.96 2.90 -29.23
CA SER A 112 17.23 3.53 -28.85
C SER A 112 17.09 4.35 -27.56
N TRP A 113 16.06 5.22 -27.50
CA TRP A 113 15.81 5.99 -26.27
C TRP A 113 15.58 5.08 -25.05
N ARG A 114 14.79 4.02 -25.19
CA ARG A 114 14.56 3.08 -24.10
C ARG A 114 15.83 2.37 -23.62
N LEU A 115 16.70 2.00 -24.54
CA LEU A 115 17.96 1.33 -24.24
C LEU A 115 18.99 2.27 -23.60
N SER A 116 18.89 3.58 -23.86
CA SER A 116 19.76 4.59 -23.24
C SER A 116 19.39 4.89 -21.77
N LEU A 117 18.21 4.48 -21.33
CA LEU A 117 17.74 4.77 -19.97
C LEU A 117 18.37 3.82 -18.93
N PRO A 118 18.79 4.32 -17.76
CA PRO A 118 19.21 3.49 -16.64
C PRO A 118 18.12 2.50 -16.20
N ALA A 119 18.51 1.35 -15.63
CA ALA A 119 17.58 0.34 -15.13
C ALA A 119 16.99 0.71 -13.77
N ASP A 120 16.46 1.93 -13.61
CA ASP A 120 15.91 2.45 -12.37
C ASP A 120 14.37 2.68 -12.41
N HIS A 121 13.79 3.04 -11.28
CA HIS A 121 12.36 3.34 -11.16
C HIS A 121 11.96 4.59 -11.96
N THR A 122 12.82 5.61 -12.02
CA THR A 122 12.55 6.87 -12.73
C THR A 122 12.40 6.62 -14.23
N SER A 123 13.32 5.85 -14.80
CA SER A 123 13.32 5.44 -16.20
C SER A 123 12.07 4.61 -16.55
N ARG A 124 11.72 3.65 -15.72
CA ARG A 124 10.48 2.87 -15.88
C ARG A 124 9.25 3.76 -15.88
N ASN A 125 9.19 4.74 -14.98
CA ASN A 125 8.09 5.71 -14.93
C ASN A 125 8.04 6.59 -16.18
N ARG A 126 9.18 7.09 -16.68
CA ARG A 126 9.27 7.86 -17.94
C ARG A 126 8.72 7.07 -19.13
N VAL A 127 9.13 5.80 -19.26
CA VAL A 127 8.63 4.91 -20.32
C VAL A 127 7.12 4.71 -20.19
N ALA A 128 6.60 4.46 -18.99
CA ALA A 128 5.16 4.29 -18.76
C ALA A 128 4.36 5.56 -19.11
N ILE A 129 4.89 6.73 -18.76
CA ILE A 129 4.29 8.03 -19.08
C ILE A 129 4.23 8.21 -20.60
N LEU A 130 5.35 8.03 -21.31
CA LEU A 130 5.39 8.23 -22.76
C LEU A 130 4.53 7.21 -23.52
N ARG A 131 4.44 5.96 -23.06
CA ARG A 131 3.52 4.98 -23.63
C ARG A 131 2.06 5.45 -23.61
N THR A 132 1.67 6.24 -22.61
CA THR A 132 0.31 6.79 -22.55
C THR A 132 0.15 8.11 -23.30
N LEU A 133 1.25 8.84 -23.53
CA LEU A 133 1.23 10.13 -24.22
C LEU A 133 1.37 10.00 -25.74
N LEU A 134 2.33 9.18 -26.21
CA LEU A 134 2.64 9.06 -27.64
C LEU A 134 1.43 8.74 -28.52
N PRO A 135 0.45 7.92 -28.09
CA PRO A 135 -0.79 7.74 -28.86
C PRO A 135 -1.64 9.01 -29.02
N GLN A 136 -1.32 10.07 -28.28
CA GLN A 136 -1.98 11.38 -28.39
C GLN A 136 -1.19 12.36 -29.27
N VAL A 137 0.00 12.01 -29.73
CA VAL A 137 0.80 12.83 -30.64
C VAL A 137 0.29 12.60 -32.06
N GLU A 138 -0.25 13.64 -32.68
CA GLU A 138 -0.75 13.59 -34.05
C GLU A 138 0.39 13.40 -35.05
N GLY A 139 0.15 12.62 -36.08
CA GLY A 139 1.12 12.33 -37.14
C GLY A 139 2.15 11.23 -36.78
N LEU A 140 2.08 10.62 -35.61
CA LEU A 140 3.01 9.54 -35.27
C LEU A 140 2.74 8.28 -36.12
N PRO A 141 3.75 7.65 -36.76
CA PRO A 141 3.57 6.47 -37.58
C PRO A 141 2.96 5.28 -36.81
N VAL A 142 2.09 4.52 -37.52
CA VAL A 142 1.40 3.35 -36.94
C VAL A 142 2.41 2.29 -36.45
N GLU A 143 3.52 2.12 -37.18
CA GLU A 143 4.60 1.20 -36.82
C GLU A 143 5.28 1.62 -35.50
N THR A 144 5.43 2.93 -35.29
CA THR A 144 6.00 3.48 -34.06
C THR A 144 5.03 3.30 -32.90
N LEU A 145 3.74 3.55 -33.11
CA LEU A 145 2.70 3.26 -32.12
C LEU A 145 2.67 1.78 -31.75
N GLY A 146 2.79 0.88 -32.73
CA GLY A 146 2.92 -0.56 -32.48
C GLY A 146 4.15 -0.93 -31.65
N ALA A 147 5.29 -0.26 -31.86
CA ALA A 147 6.50 -0.46 -31.06
C ALA A 147 6.34 0.07 -29.62
N VAL A 148 5.64 1.20 -29.44
CA VAL A 148 5.34 1.81 -28.14
C VAL A 148 4.39 0.92 -27.32
N ASP A 149 3.41 0.28 -27.96
CA ASP A 149 2.42 -0.56 -27.27
C ASP A 149 2.95 -1.95 -26.88
N ARG A 150 4.05 -2.41 -27.48
CA ARG A 150 4.62 -3.71 -27.14
C ARG A 150 4.84 -3.86 -25.64
N ARG A 151 4.37 -4.99 -25.09
CA ARG A 151 4.49 -5.30 -23.67
C ARG A 151 5.97 -5.45 -23.29
N ILE A 152 6.42 -4.62 -22.35
CA ILE A 152 7.74 -4.70 -21.77
C ILE A 152 7.65 -5.62 -20.56
N ARG A 153 8.44 -6.69 -20.52
CA ARG A 153 8.62 -7.45 -19.28
C ARG A 153 9.28 -6.53 -18.27
N GLN A 154 8.54 -6.17 -17.25
CA GLN A 154 9.10 -5.47 -16.11
C GLN A 154 9.81 -6.50 -15.23
N GLY A 155 11.04 -6.19 -14.82
CA GLY A 155 11.70 -6.92 -13.74
C GLY A 155 10.88 -6.81 -12.44
N PRO A 156 11.12 -7.69 -11.48
CA PRO A 156 10.43 -7.61 -10.19
C PRO A 156 10.59 -6.20 -9.62
N PRO A 157 9.53 -5.62 -9.05
CA PRO A 157 9.62 -4.30 -8.43
C PRO A 157 10.67 -4.37 -7.31
N THR A 158 11.62 -3.44 -7.33
CA THR A 158 12.55 -3.25 -6.20
C THR A 158 11.73 -2.65 -5.07
N GLU A 159 11.22 -3.48 -4.18
CA GLU A 159 10.46 -3.03 -3.04
C GLU A 159 11.39 -2.86 -1.84
N GLU A 160 11.36 -1.67 -1.24
CA GLU A 160 12.01 -1.45 0.05
C GLU A 160 11.31 -2.32 1.11
N PRO A 161 12.02 -3.22 1.81
CA PRO A 161 11.42 -4.03 2.88
C PRO A 161 10.93 -3.13 4.01
N ALA A 162 10.00 -3.62 4.83
CA ALA A 162 9.59 -2.95 6.06
C ALA A 162 10.80 -2.71 6.98
N TYR A 163 10.73 -1.71 7.86
CA TYR A 163 11.70 -1.59 8.95
C TYR A 163 11.50 -2.74 9.93
N SER A 164 12.57 -3.17 10.62
CA SER A 164 12.42 -4.05 11.79
C SER A 164 11.60 -3.35 12.88
N TYR A 165 10.99 -4.13 13.76
CA TYR A 165 10.20 -3.58 14.87
C TYR A 165 11.03 -2.66 15.77
N GLU A 166 12.27 -3.05 16.06
CA GLU A 166 13.23 -2.24 16.83
C GLU A 166 13.54 -0.91 16.13
N ARG A 167 13.87 -0.98 14.82
CA ARG A 167 14.18 0.23 14.03
C ARG A 167 12.98 1.17 13.93
N PHE A 168 11.80 0.63 13.76
CA PHE A 168 10.56 1.41 13.80
C PHE A 168 10.36 2.11 15.13
N GLY A 169 10.62 1.41 16.24
CA GLY A 169 10.59 1.97 17.59
C GLY A 169 11.56 3.13 17.77
N GLN A 170 12.83 2.97 17.34
CA GLN A 170 13.85 4.01 17.36
C GLN A 170 13.42 5.25 16.56
N ILE A 171 12.96 5.07 15.32
CA ILE A 171 12.49 6.17 14.45
C ILE A 171 11.35 6.93 15.13
N ARG A 172 10.36 6.22 15.67
CA ARG A 172 9.20 6.83 16.34
C ARG A 172 9.60 7.61 17.59
N THR A 173 10.46 7.05 18.41
CA THR A 173 10.95 7.70 19.63
C THR A 173 11.72 8.97 19.32
N GLN A 174 12.65 8.93 18.37
CA GLN A 174 13.42 10.10 17.96
C GLN A 174 12.53 11.19 17.35
N ALA A 175 11.52 10.80 16.55
CA ALA A 175 10.56 11.74 16.01
C ALA A 175 9.72 12.42 17.10
N ALA A 176 9.29 11.66 18.12
CA ALA A 176 8.58 12.20 19.27
C ALA A 176 9.44 13.19 20.06
N MET A 177 10.67 12.83 20.38
CA MET A 177 11.61 13.71 21.10
C MET A 177 11.85 15.03 20.34
N THR A 178 12.08 14.94 19.01
CA THR A 178 12.28 16.11 18.15
C THR A 178 11.06 17.03 18.18
N PHE A 179 9.86 16.45 17.98
CA PHE A 179 8.62 17.21 17.93
C PHE A 179 8.26 17.80 19.31
N ASP A 180 8.43 17.04 20.38
CA ASP A 180 8.15 17.51 21.74
C ASP A 180 9.04 18.69 22.14
N THR A 181 10.32 18.62 21.82
CA THR A 181 11.28 19.71 22.04
C THR A 181 10.88 20.97 21.25
N ALA A 182 10.50 20.79 19.97
CA ALA A 182 10.07 21.90 19.13
C ALA A 182 8.79 22.55 19.66
N LEU A 183 7.80 21.77 20.05
CA LEU A 183 6.54 22.27 20.58
C LEU A 183 6.74 23.01 21.92
N ALA A 184 7.56 22.45 22.82
CA ALA A 184 7.88 23.11 24.09
C ALA A 184 8.55 24.48 23.85
N ARG A 185 9.49 24.56 22.92
CA ARG A 185 10.14 25.81 22.51
C ARG A 185 9.11 26.81 21.94
N ILE A 186 8.24 26.38 21.06
CA ILE A 186 7.20 27.23 20.46
C ILE A 186 6.26 27.76 21.53
N ARG A 187 5.80 26.92 22.46
CA ARG A 187 4.95 27.32 23.60
C ARG A 187 5.59 28.38 24.46
N ALA A 188 6.84 28.17 24.85
CA ALA A 188 7.58 29.12 25.68
C ALA A 188 7.73 30.49 25.01
N ASN A 189 8.04 30.51 23.69
CA ASN A 189 8.19 31.77 22.97
C ASN A 189 6.84 32.42 22.61
N ARG A 190 5.75 31.66 22.43
CA ARG A 190 4.38 32.16 22.30
C ARG A 190 3.95 32.87 23.57
N GLU A 191 4.22 32.30 24.73
CA GLU A 191 3.93 32.91 26.02
C GLU A 191 4.79 34.17 26.24
N HIS A 192 6.08 34.14 25.90
CA HIS A 192 6.94 35.33 25.95
C HIS A 192 6.41 36.46 25.04
N LEU A 193 5.96 36.13 23.83
CA LEU A 193 5.36 37.11 22.91
C LEU A 193 4.03 37.68 23.46
N ARG A 194 3.19 36.86 24.09
CA ARG A 194 1.96 37.28 24.75
C ARG A 194 2.26 38.32 25.84
N ARG A 195 3.24 38.04 26.70
CA ARG A 195 3.68 38.93 27.77
C ARG A 195 4.26 40.24 27.23
N PHE A 196 5.02 40.17 26.12
CA PHE A 196 5.50 41.38 25.43
C PHE A 196 4.35 42.27 24.97
N TYR A 197 3.33 41.71 24.32
CA TYR A 197 2.16 42.48 23.89
C TYR A 197 1.30 42.99 25.06
N ALA A 198 1.34 42.35 26.20
CA ALA A 198 0.72 42.81 27.43
C ALA A 198 1.51 43.96 28.13
N GLY A 199 2.68 44.33 27.60
CA GLY A 199 3.50 45.40 28.16
C GLY A 199 4.25 45.00 29.46
N GLU A 200 4.44 43.74 29.73
CA GLU A 200 5.06 43.25 30.97
C GLU A 200 6.58 43.50 31.01
N PHE A 201 7.22 43.83 29.90
CA PHE A 201 8.66 44.04 29.82
C PHE A 201 9.02 45.51 29.66
N SER A 202 10.01 45.97 30.44
CA SER A 202 10.52 47.36 30.29
C SER A 202 11.31 47.50 28.98
N PRO A 203 11.15 48.61 28.25
CA PRO A 203 11.87 48.91 27.02
C PRO A 203 13.38 48.66 27.12
N ASP A 204 14.00 48.22 26.05
CA ASP A 204 15.43 47.93 25.90
C ASP A 204 16.01 46.84 26.83
N THR A 205 15.19 46.17 27.64
CA THR A 205 15.62 44.97 28.36
C THR A 205 15.77 43.79 27.40
N THR A 206 16.50 42.78 27.82
CA THR A 206 16.70 41.56 27.01
C THR A 206 15.34 40.91 26.64
N ASP A 207 14.43 40.82 27.60
CA ASP A 207 13.09 40.23 27.37
C ASP A 207 12.25 41.08 26.41
N TRP A 208 12.33 42.41 26.53
CA TRP A 208 11.67 43.30 25.59
C TRP A 208 12.23 43.16 24.16
N LEU A 209 13.57 43.12 24.00
CA LEU A 209 14.22 42.90 22.70
C LEU A 209 13.87 41.56 22.08
N ILE A 210 13.77 40.50 22.89
CA ILE A 210 13.28 39.19 22.42
C ILE A 210 11.81 39.33 21.95
N GLY A 211 10.96 39.94 22.71
CA GLY A 211 9.56 40.17 22.36
C GLY A 211 9.38 40.96 21.07
N GLU A 212 10.15 42.07 20.91
CA GLU A 212 10.15 42.89 19.69
C GLU A 212 10.63 42.08 18.45
N ALA A 213 11.70 41.27 18.60
CA ALA A 213 12.19 40.40 17.54
C ALA A 213 11.14 39.33 17.18
N LEU A 214 10.51 38.66 18.17
CA LEU A 214 9.47 37.69 17.96
C LEU A 214 8.21 38.30 17.30
N GLY A 215 7.84 39.52 17.71
CA GLY A 215 6.74 40.27 17.09
C GLY A 215 7.03 40.58 15.61
N THR A 216 8.27 40.89 15.26
CA THR A 216 8.69 41.03 13.87
C THR A 216 8.64 39.71 13.12
N VAL A 217 9.13 38.61 13.70
CA VAL A 217 9.04 37.27 13.11
C VAL A 217 7.59 36.91 12.83
N LEU A 218 6.66 37.16 13.77
CA LEU A 218 5.25 36.84 13.57
C LEU A 218 4.63 37.65 12.41
N ARG A 219 4.98 38.95 12.28
CA ARG A 219 4.41 39.80 11.21
C ARG A 219 5.01 39.53 9.84
N THR A 220 6.29 39.20 9.76
CA THR A 220 7.04 39.14 8.48
C THR A 220 7.50 37.76 8.08
N GLY A 221 7.43 36.77 8.97
CA GLY A 221 8.02 35.43 8.78
C GLY A 221 9.55 35.40 8.87
N ASP A 222 10.19 36.54 9.15
CA ASP A 222 11.64 36.65 9.28
C ASP A 222 12.05 37.56 10.44
N VAL A 223 13.29 37.47 10.85
CA VAL A 223 13.86 38.30 11.91
C VAL A 223 13.99 39.75 11.48
N PRO A 224 14.11 40.71 12.45
CA PRO A 224 14.46 42.10 12.11
C PRO A 224 15.74 42.13 11.27
N ARG A 225 15.72 42.89 10.18
CA ARG A 225 16.85 43.07 9.27
C ARG A 225 17.24 44.51 9.14
N ALA A 226 18.54 44.82 9.15
CA ALA A 226 19.06 46.17 8.98
C ALA A 226 20.34 46.17 8.11
N GLY A 227 20.65 47.35 7.57
CA GLY A 227 21.83 47.59 6.70
C GLY A 227 21.66 47.04 5.28
N SER A 228 22.64 47.33 4.44
CA SER A 228 22.69 46.92 3.03
C SER A 228 22.76 45.39 2.84
N HIS A 229 23.35 44.68 3.78
CA HIS A 229 23.43 43.23 3.78
C HIS A 229 22.23 42.52 4.44
N ARG A 230 21.25 43.29 4.93
CA ARG A 230 20.05 42.73 5.58
C ARG A 230 20.38 41.80 6.75
N ASP A 231 21.40 42.13 7.54
CA ASP A 231 21.80 41.32 8.69
C ASP A 231 20.86 41.49 9.88
N LEU A 232 20.85 40.50 10.78
CA LEU A 232 20.20 40.62 12.09
C LEU A 232 21.01 41.62 12.94
N PRO A 233 20.42 42.75 13.40
CA PRO A 233 21.08 43.74 14.26
C PRO A 233 21.67 43.10 15.52
N HIS A 234 22.86 43.58 15.93
CA HIS A 234 23.63 42.99 17.01
C HIS A 234 22.87 42.92 18.34
N ARG A 235 22.04 43.94 18.63
CA ARG A 235 21.21 43.99 19.86
C ARG A 235 20.26 42.77 19.93
N TYR A 236 19.59 42.41 18.83
CA TYR A 236 18.72 41.25 18.79
C TYR A 236 19.53 39.93 18.79
N ALA A 237 20.64 39.87 18.05
CA ALA A 237 21.49 38.70 18.05
C ALA A 237 22.01 38.36 19.46
N ARG A 238 22.35 39.41 20.25
CA ARG A 238 22.77 39.25 21.65
C ARG A 238 21.62 38.78 22.55
N ALA A 239 20.46 39.43 22.44
CA ALA A 239 19.28 39.07 23.22
C ALA A 239 18.76 37.66 22.93
N LEU A 240 18.75 37.26 21.65
CA LEU A 240 18.32 35.92 21.21
C LEU A 240 19.34 34.82 21.47
N GLY A 241 20.60 35.16 21.83
CA GLY A 241 21.67 34.20 22.09
C GLY A 241 22.37 33.66 20.83
N GLY A 242 22.29 34.39 19.72
CA GLY A 242 22.97 34.05 18.46
C GLY A 242 22.21 34.42 17.20
N ARG A 243 22.80 34.11 16.03
CA ARG A 243 22.24 34.40 14.70
C ARG A 243 21.70 33.16 13.99
N GLY A 244 21.87 31.98 14.56
CA GLY A 244 21.40 30.72 13.99
C GLY A 244 19.87 30.66 13.87
N ALA A 245 19.38 29.87 12.94
CA ALA A 245 17.93 29.69 12.71
C ALA A 245 17.19 29.20 13.98
N ASP A 246 17.83 28.34 14.76
CA ASP A 246 17.35 27.81 16.03
C ASP A 246 17.23 28.91 17.13
N LYS A 247 18.01 29.98 17.02
CA LYS A 247 18.00 31.12 17.95
C LYS A 247 17.04 32.22 17.53
N THR A 248 16.54 32.21 16.31
CA THR A 248 15.76 33.28 15.70
C THR A 248 14.34 32.83 15.36
N TRP A 249 13.99 32.71 14.09
CA TRP A 249 12.63 32.40 13.64
C TRP A 249 12.13 31.00 14.06
N ALA A 250 13.01 30.02 14.27
CA ALA A 250 12.65 28.71 14.79
C ALA A 250 12.01 28.78 16.21
N ARG A 251 12.16 29.89 16.93
CA ARG A 251 11.49 30.09 18.21
C ARG A 251 9.96 30.03 18.08
N LEU A 252 9.39 30.48 16.96
CA LEU A 252 7.95 30.51 16.70
C LEU A 252 7.47 29.44 15.72
N TYR A 253 8.36 28.88 14.89
CA TYR A 253 7.97 27.98 13.82
C TYR A 253 8.71 26.67 13.87
N LEU A 254 8.08 25.62 13.33
CA LEU A 254 8.78 24.37 13.04
C LEU A 254 9.81 24.60 11.93
N THR A 255 11.00 24.06 12.10
CA THR A 255 11.98 23.87 11.01
C THR A 255 11.52 22.75 10.07
N CYS A 256 12.12 22.65 8.89
CA CYS A 256 11.82 21.55 7.97
C CYS A 256 12.15 20.17 8.58
N ALA A 257 13.18 20.06 9.41
CA ALA A 257 13.53 18.82 10.10
C ALA A 257 12.46 18.42 11.13
N GLU A 258 12.02 19.36 11.94
CA GLU A 258 10.99 19.12 12.97
C GLU A 258 9.61 18.82 12.36
N ALA A 259 9.23 19.51 11.28
CA ALA A 259 8.00 19.21 10.55
C ALA A 259 8.06 17.85 9.84
N PHE A 260 9.25 17.41 9.40
CA PHE A 260 9.44 16.06 8.91
C PHE A 260 9.28 15.02 10.04
N ALA A 261 9.81 15.28 11.23
CA ALA A 261 9.60 14.41 12.41
C ALA A 261 8.11 14.30 12.76
N LEU A 262 7.34 15.42 12.71
CA LEU A 262 5.88 15.39 12.88
C LEU A 262 5.22 14.52 11.79
N ALA A 263 5.64 14.64 10.53
CA ALA A 263 5.11 13.79 9.45
C ALA A 263 5.42 12.30 9.68
N VAL A 264 6.60 11.97 10.23
CA VAL A 264 6.95 10.60 10.66
C VAL A 264 5.98 10.09 11.71
N LEU A 265 5.66 10.88 12.74
CA LEU A 265 4.70 10.51 13.79
C LEU A 265 3.29 10.25 13.22
N LEU A 266 2.81 11.13 12.36
CA LEU A 266 1.49 10.98 11.72
C LEU A 266 1.42 9.74 10.82
N VAL A 267 2.49 9.43 10.08
CA VAL A 267 2.56 8.18 9.29
C VAL A 267 2.63 6.96 10.20
N ALA A 268 3.42 7.02 11.27
CA ALA A 268 3.57 5.92 12.22
C ALA A 268 2.27 5.60 12.97
N SER A 269 1.44 6.62 13.23
CA SER A 269 0.15 6.45 13.91
C SER A 269 -0.96 6.02 12.96
N GLU A 270 -1.11 6.66 11.80
CA GLU A 270 -2.28 6.51 10.92
C GLU A 270 -1.99 5.82 9.58
N SER A 271 -0.75 5.48 9.30
CA SER A 271 -0.37 4.90 8.01
C SER A 271 -0.79 5.74 6.80
N TRP A 272 -0.87 7.06 6.96
CA TRP A 272 -1.24 7.96 5.88
C TRP A 272 -0.17 8.03 4.80
N ASN A 273 -0.63 8.18 3.55
CA ASN A 273 0.28 8.47 2.44
C ASN A 273 0.86 9.87 2.60
N ARG A 274 2.11 10.08 2.17
CA ARG A 274 2.70 11.41 2.06
C ARG A 274 1.79 12.38 1.31
N SER A 275 1.19 11.96 0.19
CA SER A 275 0.28 12.82 -0.61
C SER A 275 -1.00 13.25 0.14
N VAL A 276 -1.39 12.52 1.18
CA VAL A 276 -2.45 12.93 2.10
C VAL A 276 -1.93 14.02 3.03
N LEU A 277 -0.75 13.78 3.66
CA LEU A 277 -0.12 14.76 4.55
C LEU A 277 0.27 16.07 3.85
N ASP A 278 0.74 15.99 2.59
CA ASP A 278 1.09 17.17 1.77
C ASP A 278 -0.08 18.15 1.60
N ARG A 279 -1.31 17.69 1.78
CA ARG A 279 -2.55 18.48 1.56
C ARG A 279 -3.51 18.42 2.73
N MET A 280 -3.08 17.84 3.83
CA MET A 280 -3.91 17.75 5.03
C MET A 280 -4.22 19.16 5.53
N ARG A 281 -5.50 19.42 5.67
CA ARG A 281 -6.01 20.66 6.25
C ARG A 281 -6.17 20.50 7.76
N ILE A 282 -6.29 21.61 8.45
CA ILE A 282 -6.74 21.59 9.84
C ILE A 282 -8.11 20.90 9.84
N PRO A 283 -8.27 19.80 10.61
CA PRO A 283 -9.57 19.15 10.71
C PRO A 283 -10.60 20.08 11.34
N ASP A 284 -11.84 19.96 10.87
CA ASP A 284 -12.96 20.57 11.57
C ASP A 284 -13.03 19.97 12.98
N HIS A 285 -13.26 20.82 13.95
CA HIS A 285 -13.46 20.43 15.32
C HIS A 285 -14.97 20.30 15.54
N ASP A 286 -15.45 19.10 15.86
CA ASP A 286 -16.80 18.92 16.39
C ASP A 286 -16.69 18.96 17.92
N PRO A 287 -17.10 20.05 18.58
CA PRO A 287 -17.32 20.00 20.01
C PRO A 287 -18.43 18.98 20.21
N ALA A 288 -18.08 17.80 20.70
CA ALA A 288 -18.95 16.65 20.84
C ALA A 288 -20.36 17.09 21.26
N ALA A 289 -21.33 16.72 20.47
CA ALA A 289 -22.72 16.78 20.88
C ALA A 289 -22.93 15.72 21.98
N GLY A 290 -22.45 15.99 23.18
CA GLY A 290 -22.55 15.11 24.32
C GLY A 290 -21.56 15.46 25.42
N ASP A 291 -21.92 15.20 26.59
CA ASP A 291 -21.35 15.46 27.91
C ASP A 291 -19.92 14.91 28.16
N ASP A 292 -19.16 14.58 27.10
CA ASP A 292 -17.86 13.95 27.22
C ASP A 292 -16.72 14.94 26.88
N ASP A 293 -15.76 15.07 27.77
CA ASP A 293 -14.56 15.89 27.75
C ASP A 293 -13.55 15.58 26.62
N PHE A 294 -13.97 15.02 25.47
CA PHE A 294 -13.06 14.57 24.43
C PHE A 294 -13.17 15.41 23.15
N ASP A 295 -12.04 15.94 22.71
CA ASP A 295 -11.95 16.61 21.41
C ASP A 295 -11.93 15.59 20.27
N ILE A 296 -12.83 15.73 19.28
CA ILE A 296 -12.89 14.89 18.09
C ILE A 296 -12.45 15.70 16.87
N HIS A 297 -11.36 15.28 16.24
CA HIS A 297 -10.88 15.88 15.00
C HIS A 297 -11.45 15.12 13.79
N LEU A 298 -12.23 15.82 12.95
CA LEU A 298 -12.80 15.29 11.72
C LEU A 298 -11.81 15.48 10.56
N VAL A 299 -10.92 14.53 10.36
CA VAL A 299 -9.86 14.62 9.34
C VAL A 299 -10.39 14.23 7.98
N GLU A 300 -10.40 15.14 7.02
CA GLU A 300 -10.66 14.86 5.61
C GLU A 300 -9.42 14.26 4.93
N ILE A 301 -9.58 13.07 4.35
CA ILE A 301 -8.54 12.38 3.59
C ILE A 301 -8.87 12.45 2.11
N HIS A 302 -8.07 13.19 1.33
CA HIS A 302 -8.26 13.32 -0.10
C HIS A 302 -7.30 12.43 -0.91
N LYS A 303 -7.83 11.42 -1.61
CA LYS A 303 -7.10 10.43 -2.42
C LYS A 303 -7.35 10.65 -3.91
N ARG A 304 -6.62 11.57 -4.54
CA ARG A 304 -6.81 11.94 -5.97
C ARG A 304 -6.75 10.79 -6.98
N ARG A 305 -6.03 9.72 -6.67
CA ARG A 305 -5.88 8.56 -7.58
C ARG A 305 -7.10 7.65 -7.62
N ARG A 306 -8.08 7.85 -6.72
CA ARG A 306 -9.30 7.05 -6.69
C ARG A 306 -10.39 7.67 -7.59
N PRO A 307 -11.36 6.87 -8.05
CA PRO A 307 -12.57 7.38 -8.71
C PRO A 307 -13.24 8.46 -7.86
N VAL A 308 -13.90 9.43 -8.48
CA VAL A 308 -14.44 10.63 -7.80
C VAL A 308 -15.23 10.31 -6.53
N ARG A 309 -16.09 9.30 -6.58
CA ARG A 309 -16.91 8.86 -5.43
C ARG A 309 -16.13 8.21 -4.27
N LEU A 310 -14.87 7.84 -4.47
CA LEU A 310 -14.01 7.19 -3.47
C LEU A 310 -12.80 8.07 -3.10
N ARG A 311 -12.76 9.33 -3.56
CA ARG A 311 -11.64 10.24 -3.32
C ARG A 311 -11.59 10.78 -1.90
N TYR A 312 -12.74 11.02 -1.32
CA TYR A 312 -12.86 11.59 0.01
C TYR A 312 -13.19 10.47 1.01
N ALA A 313 -12.46 10.47 2.10
CA ALA A 313 -12.74 9.65 3.27
C ALA A 313 -12.56 10.55 4.49
N THR A 314 -13.32 10.30 5.54
CA THR A 314 -13.14 10.94 6.84
C THR A 314 -12.50 9.94 7.80
N ASN A 315 -11.63 10.44 8.67
CA ASN A 315 -11.10 9.70 9.81
C ASN A 315 -11.32 10.54 11.06
N ASN A 316 -12.01 10.00 12.03
CA ASN A 316 -12.28 10.68 13.29
C ASN A 316 -11.18 10.31 14.27
N LEU A 317 -10.43 11.30 14.74
CA LEU A 317 -9.39 11.12 15.73
C LEU A 317 -9.86 11.69 17.06
N VAL A 318 -10.00 10.81 18.05
CA VAL A 318 -10.44 11.22 19.39
C VAL A 318 -9.22 11.52 20.24
N ASP A 319 -9.18 12.70 20.87
CA ASP A 319 -8.15 13.08 21.83
C ASP A 319 -8.58 12.62 23.23
N THR A 320 -8.19 11.42 23.60
CA THR A 320 -8.40 10.87 24.95
C THR A 320 -7.16 11.01 25.84
N GLY A 321 -6.22 11.88 25.47
CA GLY A 321 -5.02 12.14 26.26
C GLY A 321 -3.71 11.61 25.65
N PRO A 322 -2.65 11.53 26.43
CA PRO A 322 -1.30 11.19 25.96
C PRO A 322 -1.26 9.85 25.22
N GLY A 323 -0.55 9.82 24.09
CA GLY A 323 -0.35 8.61 23.28
C GLY A 323 -1.42 8.38 22.21
N THR A 324 -2.53 9.13 22.20
CA THR A 324 -3.56 9.02 21.16
C THR A 324 -3.21 9.83 19.93
N THR A 325 -3.72 9.42 18.77
CA THR A 325 -3.52 10.17 17.51
C THR A 325 -4.30 11.49 17.54
N GLY A 326 -5.46 11.54 18.21
CA GLY A 326 -6.18 12.79 18.45
C GLY A 326 -5.32 13.80 19.19
N ARG A 327 -4.65 13.40 20.27
CA ARG A 327 -3.71 14.25 21.01
C ARG A 327 -2.53 14.72 20.15
N LEU A 328 -2.00 13.85 19.32
CA LEU A 328 -0.96 14.23 18.35
C LEU A 328 -1.49 15.29 17.37
N MET A 329 -2.73 15.18 16.91
CA MET A 329 -3.37 16.14 16.01
C MET A 329 -3.56 17.50 16.69
N THR A 330 -4.10 17.56 17.92
CA THR A 330 -4.21 18.78 18.72
C THR A 330 -2.86 19.50 18.82
N ARG A 331 -1.81 18.76 19.15
CA ARG A 331 -0.44 19.28 19.28
C ARG A 331 0.15 19.73 17.93
N ALA A 332 -0.17 19.07 16.83
CA ALA A 332 0.25 19.46 15.50
C ALA A 332 -0.40 20.78 15.05
N ILE A 333 -1.68 20.94 15.33
CA ILE A 333 -2.43 22.18 15.08
C ILE A 333 -1.81 23.35 15.85
N GLU A 334 -1.53 23.14 17.12
CA GLU A 334 -0.88 24.12 17.99
C GLU A 334 0.52 24.53 17.50
N ALA A 335 1.37 23.55 17.17
CA ALA A 335 2.75 23.77 16.73
C ALA A 335 2.85 24.58 15.43
N THR A 336 1.82 24.54 14.59
CA THR A 336 1.81 25.19 13.27
C THR A 336 0.91 26.44 13.20
N GLU A 337 0.22 26.77 14.28
CA GLU A 337 -0.73 27.90 14.35
C GLU A 337 -0.09 29.24 14.02
N LEU A 338 1.04 29.59 14.67
CA LEU A 338 1.73 30.86 14.45
C LEU A 338 2.26 31.01 13.02
N ALA A 339 2.69 29.90 12.38
CA ALA A 339 3.10 29.93 10.98
C ALA A 339 1.93 30.24 10.04
N ARG A 340 0.74 29.66 10.29
CA ARG A 340 -0.49 29.98 9.54
C ARG A 340 -0.93 31.42 9.77
N GLN A 341 -0.84 31.89 11.01
CA GLN A 341 -1.15 33.29 11.36
C GLN A 341 -0.23 34.25 10.60
N THR A 342 1.06 33.98 10.55
CA THR A 342 2.02 34.76 9.77
C THR A 342 1.69 34.76 8.29
N LEU A 343 1.35 33.61 7.72
CA LEU A 343 0.95 33.50 6.32
C LEU A 343 -0.31 34.33 6.02
N ALA A 344 -1.27 34.35 6.94
CA ALA A 344 -2.46 35.19 6.81
C ALA A 344 -2.11 36.70 6.83
N LEU A 345 -1.22 37.13 7.73
CA LEU A 345 -0.71 38.50 7.78
C LEU A 345 0.05 38.89 6.51
N LEU A 346 0.69 37.95 5.83
CA LEU A 346 1.37 38.14 4.55
C LEU A 346 0.41 38.07 3.34
N GLY A 347 -0.90 37.97 3.53
CA GLY A 347 -1.90 37.84 2.47
C GLY A 347 -1.91 36.44 1.79
N ARG A 348 -1.33 35.45 2.42
CA ARG A 348 -1.20 34.06 1.93
C ARG A 348 -1.87 33.07 2.89
N ALA A 349 -3.06 33.39 3.35
CA ALA A 349 -3.80 32.54 4.29
C ALA A 349 -3.89 31.07 3.80
N THR A 350 -3.72 30.14 4.71
CA THR A 350 -3.78 28.70 4.43
C THR A 350 -4.41 27.95 5.60
N ASP A 351 -5.13 26.91 5.29
CA ASP A 351 -5.69 25.93 6.23
C ASP A 351 -4.87 24.63 6.29
N GLN A 352 -3.71 24.58 5.62
CA GLN A 352 -2.86 23.41 5.67
C GLN A 352 -2.31 23.17 7.08
N LEU A 353 -2.35 21.88 7.50
CA LEU A 353 -1.84 21.45 8.79
C LEU A 353 -0.33 21.60 8.88
N LEU A 354 0.40 21.03 7.90
CA LEU A 354 1.87 21.03 7.90
C LEU A 354 2.40 22.30 7.27
N VAL A 355 2.89 23.21 8.11
CA VAL A 355 3.54 24.45 7.74
C VAL A 355 4.88 24.54 8.47
N SER A 356 5.98 24.71 7.74
CA SER A 356 7.31 24.86 8.31
C SER A 356 8.11 25.98 7.67
N ARG A 357 9.06 26.56 8.41
CA ARG A 357 9.92 27.65 7.94
C ARG A 357 11.17 27.09 7.25
N ARG A 358 11.48 27.56 6.06
CA ARG A 358 12.72 27.24 5.32
C ARG A 358 13.88 28.10 5.79
N ALA A 359 15.08 27.51 5.84
CA ALA A 359 16.27 28.26 6.24
C ALA A 359 16.72 29.30 5.18
N CYS A 360 16.66 28.95 3.91
CA CYS A 360 17.20 29.73 2.80
C CYS A 360 16.21 29.78 1.63
N ALA A 361 15.27 30.69 1.63
CA ALA A 361 14.40 30.95 0.47
C ALA A 361 13.72 32.32 0.68
N PRO A 362 14.33 33.44 0.26
CA PRO A 362 13.80 34.77 0.52
C PRO A 362 12.40 34.99 -0.09
N ASP A 363 12.13 34.39 -1.24
CA ASP A 363 10.84 34.53 -1.94
C ASP A 363 9.77 33.55 -1.49
N ASN A 364 10.16 32.49 -0.77
CA ASN A 364 9.23 31.46 -0.29
C ASN A 364 9.63 30.94 1.09
N LEU A 365 9.39 31.76 2.09
CA LEU A 365 9.81 31.54 3.47
C LEU A 365 9.25 30.25 4.08
N PHE A 366 8.03 29.85 3.71
CA PHE A 366 7.35 28.70 4.28
C PHE A 366 7.23 27.53 3.29
N CYS A 367 7.34 26.32 3.82
CA CYS A 367 7.02 25.08 3.14
C CYS A 367 5.65 24.61 3.60
N LEU A 368 4.76 24.37 2.64
CA LEU A 368 3.45 23.79 2.86
C LEU A 368 3.51 22.28 2.54
N GLY A 369 2.96 21.46 3.41
CA GLY A 369 3.04 20.00 3.32
C GLY A 369 4.33 19.42 3.91
N VAL A 370 4.66 18.18 3.53
CA VAL A 370 5.81 17.43 4.07
C VAL A 370 7.13 17.95 3.50
N PRO A 371 8.03 18.52 4.30
CA PRO A 371 9.31 19.07 3.83
C PRO A 371 10.35 17.95 3.63
N ILE A 372 10.39 17.33 2.46
CA ILE A 372 11.35 16.24 2.15
C ILE A 372 12.81 16.66 2.35
N THR A 373 13.14 17.91 2.08
CA THR A 373 14.49 18.46 2.34
C THR A 373 14.88 18.40 3.82
N GLY A 374 13.92 18.25 4.73
CA GLY A 374 14.15 18.08 6.16
C GLY A 374 14.57 16.66 6.57
N SER A 375 14.32 15.64 5.72
CA SER A 375 14.52 14.23 6.11
C SER A 375 15.96 13.88 6.42
N ALA A 376 16.90 14.23 5.55
CA ALA A 376 18.33 13.96 5.74
C ALA A 376 18.89 14.73 6.95
N ARG A 377 18.49 15.99 7.10
CA ARG A 377 18.90 16.81 8.23
C ARG A 377 18.37 16.25 9.54
N TRP A 378 17.08 15.90 9.60
CA TRP A 378 16.49 15.28 10.78
C TRP A 378 17.18 13.96 11.14
N ALA A 379 17.45 13.09 10.16
CA ALA A 379 18.14 11.83 10.41
C ALA A 379 19.54 12.03 11.02
N ALA A 380 20.27 13.03 10.52
CA ALA A 380 21.58 13.39 11.07
C ALA A 380 21.48 13.95 12.51
N GLU A 381 20.56 14.89 12.76
CA GLU A 381 20.31 15.49 14.07
C GLU A 381 19.81 14.44 15.10
N ALA A 382 18.96 13.51 14.66
CA ALA A 382 18.45 12.39 15.47
C ALA A 382 19.44 11.23 15.62
N LYS A 383 20.63 11.32 15.01
CA LYS A 383 21.67 10.27 15.00
C LYS A 383 21.15 8.91 14.53
N LEU A 384 20.22 8.93 13.59
CA LEU A 384 19.74 7.72 12.95
C LEU A 384 20.75 7.30 11.87
N THR A 385 21.44 6.19 12.11
CA THR A 385 22.46 5.68 11.19
C THR A 385 22.07 4.32 10.62
N THR A 386 22.51 4.05 9.40
CA THR A 386 22.53 2.71 8.81
C THR A 386 23.57 1.84 9.53
N PRO A 387 23.56 0.50 9.32
CA PRO A 387 24.63 -0.38 9.85
C PRO A 387 26.03 0.08 9.46
N ASP A 388 26.19 0.74 8.30
CA ASP A 388 27.47 1.27 7.79
C ASP A 388 27.82 2.65 8.37
N GLY A 389 27.08 3.14 9.38
CA GLY A 389 27.34 4.40 10.06
C GLY A 389 26.94 5.68 9.28
N GLN A 390 26.32 5.56 8.10
CA GLN A 390 25.82 6.72 7.36
C GLN A 390 24.46 7.18 7.90
N PRO A 391 24.12 8.49 7.78
CA PRO A 391 22.78 8.96 8.14
C PRO A 391 21.67 8.20 7.38
N ASP A 392 20.78 7.55 8.12
CA ASP A 392 19.67 6.77 7.54
C ASP A 392 18.51 7.68 7.20
N GLN A 393 18.36 8.02 5.92
CA GLN A 393 17.22 8.79 5.44
C GLN A 393 15.93 8.00 5.59
N VAL A 394 15.10 8.39 6.57
CA VAL A 394 13.83 7.72 6.82
C VAL A 394 12.88 7.90 5.64
N SER A 395 12.49 6.79 5.02
CA SER A 395 11.51 6.72 3.96
C SER A 395 10.10 6.63 4.55
N LEU A 396 9.26 7.66 4.34
CA LEU A 396 7.85 7.64 4.78
C LEU A 396 7.06 6.52 4.09
N ARG A 397 7.45 6.12 2.87
CA ARG A 397 6.85 4.98 2.17
C ARG A 397 7.16 3.67 2.88
N ARG A 398 8.42 3.46 3.25
CA ARG A 398 8.89 2.29 3.99
C ARG A 398 8.27 2.26 5.39
N LEU A 399 8.23 3.41 6.08
CA LEU A 399 7.59 3.56 7.38
C LEU A 399 6.11 3.17 7.34
N ARG A 400 5.37 3.69 6.35
CA ARG A 400 3.97 3.32 6.13
C ARG A 400 3.79 1.81 5.90
N ARG A 401 4.68 1.20 5.09
CA ARG A 401 4.68 -0.25 4.86
C ARG A 401 4.87 -0.99 6.20
N THR A 402 5.82 -0.55 7.02
CA THR A 402 6.06 -1.13 8.35
C THR A 402 4.80 -1.11 9.22
N VAL A 403 4.11 0.03 9.27
CA VAL A 403 2.86 0.14 10.04
C VAL A 403 1.80 -0.84 9.56
N GLN A 404 1.64 -0.99 8.24
CA GLN A 404 0.63 -1.88 7.67
C GLN A 404 0.97 -3.37 7.83
N VAL A 405 2.25 -3.72 7.76
CA VAL A 405 2.72 -5.11 7.80
C VAL A 405 2.91 -5.60 9.24
N LEU A 406 3.61 -4.81 10.08
CA LEU A 406 4.06 -5.26 11.39
C LEU A 406 3.17 -4.75 12.55
N VAL A 407 2.59 -3.55 12.44
CA VAL A 407 1.92 -2.92 13.58
C VAL A 407 0.42 -3.15 13.56
N ARG A 408 -0.26 -2.77 12.48
CA ARG A 408 -1.73 -2.87 12.41
C ARG A 408 -2.22 -4.18 11.82
N LYS A 409 -1.47 -4.79 10.91
CA LYS A 409 -1.86 -6.01 10.17
C LYS A 409 -3.24 -5.92 9.49
N GLU A 410 -3.78 -4.71 9.33
CA GLU A 410 -5.10 -4.41 8.80
C GLU A 410 -5.02 -3.53 7.55
N PRO A 411 -6.02 -3.60 6.66
CA PRO A 411 -6.06 -2.80 5.42
C PRO A 411 -6.01 -1.29 5.63
N ALA A 412 -6.41 -0.80 6.82
CA ALA A 412 -6.54 0.61 7.14
C ALA A 412 -7.32 1.38 6.04
N GLN A 413 -6.62 2.19 5.25
CA GLN A 413 -7.21 3.00 4.17
C GLN A 413 -7.17 2.32 2.80
N ASN A 414 -6.72 1.06 2.70
CA ASN A 414 -6.65 0.31 1.46
C ASN A 414 -7.84 -0.65 1.36
N THR A 415 -8.06 -1.24 0.18
CA THR A 415 -8.92 -2.41 0.07
C THR A 415 -8.16 -3.63 0.59
N GLN A 416 -8.87 -4.65 1.09
CA GLN A 416 -8.30 -5.91 1.54
C GLN A 416 -7.32 -6.46 0.48
N ARG A 417 -7.77 -6.56 -0.76
CA ARG A 417 -6.95 -7.02 -1.89
C ARG A 417 -5.66 -6.21 -2.08
N THR A 418 -5.73 -4.88 -1.95
CA THR A 418 -4.53 -4.02 -2.06
C THR A 418 -3.59 -4.24 -0.88
N HIS A 419 -4.14 -4.41 0.32
CA HIS A 419 -3.34 -4.68 1.51
C HIS A 419 -2.57 -6.00 1.37
N GLU A 420 -3.25 -7.05 0.98
CA GLU A 420 -2.64 -8.37 0.76
C GLU A 420 -1.61 -8.35 -0.37
N SER A 421 -1.98 -7.89 -1.57
CA SER A 421 -1.14 -8.01 -2.77
C SER A 421 0.05 -7.05 -2.81
N VAL A 422 -0.07 -5.86 -2.18
CA VAL A 422 0.97 -4.82 -2.26
C VAL A 422 1.83 -4.77 -0.99
N TYR A 423 1.27 -5.10 0.16
CA TYR A 423 1.98 -4.94 1.43
C TYR A 423 2.37 -6.28 2.06
N LEU A 424 1.43 -7.23 2.22
CA LEU A 424 1.70 -8.48 2.93
C LEU A 424 2.49 -9.48 2.08
N LEU A 425 1.97 -9.86 0.92
CA LEU A 425 2.59 -10.89 0.07
C LEU A 425 4.02 -10.57 -0.40
N PRO A 426 4.38 -9.31 -0.74
CA PRO A 426 5.74 -8.99 -1.12
C PRO A 426 6.73 -8.91 0.05
N ASP A 427 6.26 -8.78 1.30
CA ASP A 427 7.16 -8.62 2.45
C ASP A 427 7.78 -9.97 2.88
N PRO A 428 9.13 -10.07 2.96
CA PRO A 428 9.81 -11.33 3.30
C PRO A 428 9.47 -11.86 4.69
N ALA A 429 9.31 -10.97 5.69
CA ALA A 429 8.99 -11.36 7.06
C ALA A 429 7.57 -11.92 7.13
N THR A 430 6.60 -11.25 6.49
CA THR A 430 5.21 -11.72 6.41
C THR A 430 5.12 -13.05 5.68
N ARG A 431 5.89 -13.25 4.60
CA ARG A 431 5.95 -14.55 3.91
C ARG A 431 6.51 -15.65 4.80
N GLY A 432 7.52 -15.35 5.60
CA GLY A 432 8.08 -16.29 6.57
C GLY A 432 7.05 -16.69 7.63
N GLU A 433 6.37 -15.72 8.25
CA GLU A 433 5.30 -15.97 9.22
C GLU A 433 4.14 -16.76 8.59
N ALA A 434 3.70 -16.37 7.40
CA ALA A 434 2.63 -17.07 6.67
C ALA A 434 3.03 -18.52 6.33
N ALA A 435 4.27 -18.75 5.88
CA ALA A 435 4.78 -20.09 5.60
C ALA A 435 4.80 -20.96 6.86
N GLN A 436 5.21 -20.41 8.01
CA GLN A 436 5.18 -21.12 9.30
C GLN A 436 3.74 -21.44 9.72
N THR A 437 2.81 -20.50 9.58
CA THR A 437 1.40 -20.72 9.91
C THR A 437 0.77 -21.79 9.02
N VAL A 438 1.08 -21.75 7.72
CA VAL A 438 0.61 -22.79 6.76
C VAL A 438 1.24 -24.15 7.10
N ALA A 439 2.52 -24.19 7.42
CA ALA A 439 3.19 -25.43 7.81
C ALA A 439 2.62 -26.01 9.11
N ALA A 440 2.37 -25.19 10.13
CA ALA A 440 1.73 -25.60 11.37
C ALA A 440 0.30 -26.12 11.12
N GLY A 441 -0.51 -25.36 10.36
CA GLY A 441 -1.87 -25.80 10.01
C GLY A 441 -1.91 -27.08 9.16
N LEU A 442 -0.92 -27.28 8.30
CA LEU A 442 -0.78 -28.54 7.54
C LEU A 442 -0.38 -29.70 8.46
N SER A 443 0.53 -29.48 9.41
CA SER A 443 0.90 -30.47 10.42
C SER A 443 -0.31 -30.88 11.26
N ASP A 444 -1.05 -29.89 11.79
CA ASP A 444 -2.26 -30.14 12.58
C ASP A 444 -3.32 -30.91 11.77
N ALA A 445 -3.48 -30.57 10.48
CA ALA A 445 -4.42 -31.26 9.60
C ALA A 445 -3.98 -32.71 9.31
N ILE A 446 -2.69 -32.96 9.19
CA ILE A 446 -2.11 -34.31 9.03
C ILE A 446 -2.34 -35.11 10.31
N ASP A 447 -2.01 -34.54 11.47
CA ASP A 447 -2.17 -35.20 12.77
C ASP A 447 -3.65 -35.53 13.04
N HIS A 448 -4.54 -34.59 12.69
CA HIS A 448 -5.99 -34.82 12.76
C HIS A 448 -6.45 -35.94 11.81
N ALA A 449 -5.96 -35.95 10.58
CA ALA A 449 -6.25 -37.00 9.60
C ALA A 449 -5.75 -38.36 10.04
N GLN A 450 -4.53 -38.42 10.62
CA GLN A 450 -3.94 -39.64 11.17
C GLN A 450 -4.78 -40.20 12.32
N GLY A 451 -5.23 -39.35 13.24
CA GLY A 451 -6.05 -39.74 14.37
C GLY A 451 -7.47 -40.24 14.03
N ILE A 452 -7.92 -40.03 12.79
CA ILE A 452 -9.29 -40.35 12.36
C ILE A 452 -9.33 -41.44 11.26
N VAL A 453 -8.21 -41.87 10.71
CA VAL A 453 -8.18 -42.99 9.77
C VAL A 453 -8.35 -44.30 10.53
N THR A 454 -9.52 -44.90 10.41
CA THR A 454 -9.82 -46.20 11.04
C THR A 454 -9.98 -47.33 10.04
N MET A 455 -9.99 -47.02 8.72
CA MET A 455 -9.95 -48.04 7.67
C MET A 455 -8.67 -48.85 7.82
N ARG A 456 -8.81 -50.16 7.88
CA ARG A 456 -7.69 -51.09 7.91
C ARG A 456 -7.25 -51.44 6.49
N MET A 457 -5.93 -51.52 6.25
CA MET A 457 -5.39 -51.88 4.93
C MET A 457 -4.55 -53.16 5.04
N VAL A 458 -4.92 -54.20 4.30
CA VAL A 458 -4.26 -55.49 4.24
C VAL A 458 -3.76 -55.72 2.83
N LEU A 459 -2.47 -55.64 2.59
CA LEU A 459 -1.84 -55.80 1.27
C LEU A 459 -1.14 -57.13 1.09
N GLY A 460 -0.96 -57.91 2.16
CA GLY A 460 -0.42 -59.24 2.13
C GLY A 460 -1.41 -60.27 1.59
N ASP A 461 -0.88 -61.39 1.00
CA ASP A 461 -1.70 -62.53 0.56
C ASP A 461 -2.06 -63.48 1.74
N ASP A 462 -1.68 -63.12 2.97
CA ASP A 462 -1.82 -63.97 4.13
C ASP A 462 -3.28 -64.00 4.62
N ALA A 463 -3.90 -65.17 4.44
CA ALA A 463 -5.22 -65.45 4.98
C ALA A 463 -5.31 -65.27 6.50
N LYS A 464 -4.19 -65.36 7.24
CA LYS A 464 -4.07 -65.19 8.68
C LYS A 464 -4.35 -63.73 9.09
N GLU A 465 -3.77 -62.76 8.39
CA GLU A 465 -3.95 -61.34 8.69
C GLU A 465 -5.42 -60.89 8.54
N LEU A 466 -6.11 -61.38 7.50
CA LEU A 466 -7.56 -61.13 7.33
C LEU A 466 -8.42 -61.88 8.38
N ILE A 467 -8.01 -63.05 8.84
CA ILE A 467 -8.71 -63.82 9.88
C ILE A 467 -8.52 -63.15 11.25
N GLU A 468 -7.30 -62.70 11.56
CA GLU A 468 -7.01 -61.95 12.81
C GLU A 468 -7.77 -60.63 12.88
N LEU A 469 -8.02 -59.99 11.74
CA LEU A 469 -8.78 -58.76 11.66
C LEU A 469 -10.27 -58.91 11.74
N SER A 470 -10.84 -60.05 11.43
CA SER A 470 -12.30 -60.28 11.32
C SER A 470 -12.90 -61.17 12.41
N ASP A 471 -12.08 -61.83 13.23
CA ASP A 471 -12.45 -62.86 14.22
C ASP A 471 -13.28 -64.04 13.65
N HIS A 472 -13.56 -63.99 12.32
CA HIS A 472 -14.40 -65.00 11.64
C HIS A 472 -13.80 -65.43 10.30
N PRO A 473 -13.47 -66.71 10.13
CA PRO A 473 -12.89 -67.24 8.87
C PRO A 473 -13.78 -67.04 7.63
N GLU A 474 -15.11 -67.11 7.84
CA GLU A 474 -16.09 -66.93 6.76
C GLU A 474 -16.10 -65.51 6.21
N LEU A 475 -15.92 -64.51 7.07
CA LEU A 475 -15.87 -63.10 6.73
C LEU A 475 -14.58 -62.81 5.92
N ALA A 476 -13.43 -63.38 6.33
CA ALA A 476 -12.20 -63.26 5.62
C ALA A 476 -12.28 -63.88 4.21
N ALA A 477 -12.96 -65.02 4.07
CA ALA A 477 -13.21 -65.66 2.78
C ALA A 477 -14.10 -64.77 1.86
N ALA A 478 -15.16 -64.20 2.41
CA ALA A 478 -16.08 -63.29 1.71
C ALA A 478 -15.36 -62.01 1.23
N ILE A 479 -14.49 -61.40 2.08
CA ILE A 479 -13.65 -60.27 1.72
C ILE A 479 -12.73 -60.64 0.56
N ARG A 480 -12.04 -61.78 0.60
CA ARG A 480 -11.17 -62.21 -0.49
C ARG A 480 -11.91 -62.50 -1.80
N ALA A 481 -13.10 -63.07 -1.71
CA ALA A 481 -13.96 -63.37 -2.86
C ALA A 481 -14.60 -62.09 -3.48
N GLY A 482 -14.61 -60.96 -2.75
CA GLY A 482 -15.18 -59.70 -3.19
C GLY A 482 -16.67 -59.55 -2.98
N TYR A 483 -17.28 -60.47 -2.23
CA TYR A 483 -18.73 -60.41 -1.93
C TYR A 483 -19.11 -59.24 -1.05
N LEU A 484 -18.14 -58.65 -0.34
CA LEU A 484 -18.35 -57.55 0.57
C LEU A 484 -17.80 -56.20 0.05
N ASP A 485 -17.42 -56.17 -1.25
CA ASP A 485 -16.83 -54.97 -1.82
C ASP A 485 -17.81 -53.80 -1.91
N THR A 486 -17.35 -52.68 -1.46
CA THR A 486 -17.93 -51.36 -1.71
C THR A 486 -17.11 -50.61 -2.77
N ALA A 487 -17.32 -49.33 -2.98
CA ALA A 487 -16.57 -48.53 -3.95
C ALA A 487 -15.07 -48.45 -3.61
N ALA A 488 -14.69 -48.30 -2.35
CA ALA A 488 -13.32 -48.02 -1.90
C ALA A 488 -12.69 -49.15 -1.04
N ALA A 489 -13.49 -50.06 -0.47
CA ALA A 489 -13.03 -51.09 0.47
C ALA A 489 -14.04 -52.25 0.53
N ALA A 490 -13.73 -53.33 1.26
CA ALA A 490 -14.72 -54.27 1.72
C ALA A 490 -15.34 -53.76 3.03
N CYS A 491 -16.66 -54.01 3.22
CA CYS A 491 -17.38 -53.68 4.45
C CYS A 491 -17.66 -54.93 5.27
N THR A 492 -17.13 -55.00 6.48
CA THR A 492 -17.31 -56.18 7.35
C THR A 492 -18.70 -56.27 7.98
N ASP A 493 -19.38 -55.13 8.16
CA ASP A 493 -20.74 -55.05 8.67
C ASP A 493 -21.48 -53.85 8.07
N PHE A 494 -22.25 -54.11 7.01
CA PHE A 494 -23.08 -53.12 6.35
C PHE A 494 -24.34 -52.82 7.14
N SER A 495 -24.80 -53.78 7.94
CA SER A 495 -26.10 -53.68 8.67
C SER A 495 -26.01 -52.82 9.92
N HIS A 496 -24.79 -52.65 10.47
CA HIS A 496 -24.56 -51.85 11.68
C HIS A 496 -23.46 -50.79 11.41
N SER A 497 -23.89 -49.70 10.82
CA SER A 497 -22.99 -48.59 10.49
C SER A 497 -22.66 -47.73 11.71
N PRO A 498 -21.39 -47.42 11.98
CA PRO A 498 -21.04 -46.45 13.04
C PRO A 498 -21.49 -45.02 12.75
N PHE A 499 -22.00 -44.75 11.55
CA PHE A 499 -22.45 -43.41 11.10
C PHE A 499 -23.98 -43.31 11.03
N THR A 500 -24.71 -44.37 11.37
CA THR A 500 -26.16 -44.35 11.37
C THR A 500 -26.68 -44.34 12.81
N ASP A 501 -27.50 -43.36 13.16
CA ASP A 501 -28.08 -43.25 14.49
C ASP A 501 -28.85 -44.53 14.84
N GLY A 502 -28.53 -45.14 15.99
CA GLY A 502 -29.14 -46.39 16.42
C GLY A 502 -28.57 -47.66 15.79
N GLY A 503 -27.47 -47.59 15.01
CA GLY A 503 -26.76 -48.73 14.48
C GLY A 503 -27.50 -49.44 13.34
N GLY A 504 -28.19 -48.72 12.47
CA GLY A 504 -28.87 -49.26 11.29
C GLY A 504 -27.94 -49.46 10.06
N PRO A 505 -28.53 -49.88 8.90
CA PRO A 505 -27.77 -50.05 7.66
C PRO A 505 -27.02 -48.81 7.23
N CYS A 506 -25.84 -48.99 6.60
CA CYS A 506 -24.97 -47.89 6.20
C CYS A 506 -25.60 -47.04 5.09
N THR A 507 -25.77 -45.76 5.35
CA THR A 507 -26.24 -44.73 4.40
C THR A 507 -25.13 -43.68 4.12
N ALA A 508 -23.94 -43.85 4.69
CA ALA A 508 -22.85 -42.89 4.57
C ALA A 508 -22.23 -42.93 3.17
N SER A 509 -21.74 -41.77 2.71
CA SER A 509 -20.93 -41.66 1.48
C SER A 509 -19.70 -42.58 1.54
N PHE A 510 -19.31 -43.12 0.42
CA PHE A 510 -18.14 -44.01 0.30
C PHE A 510 -16.82 -43.36 0.81
N LEU A 511 -16.72 -42.06 0.82
CA LEU A 511 -15.59 -41.31 1.39
C LEU A 511 -15.46 -41.50 2.91
N TRP A 512 -16.59 -41.77 3.60
CA TRP A 512 -16.59 -42.08 5.04
C TRP A 512 -16.04 -43.45 5.36
N CYS A 513 -15.88 -44.34 4.35
CA CYS A 513 -15.20 -45.63 4.55
C CYS A 513 -13.75 -45.44 5.02
N LEU A 514 -13.09 -44.32 4.65
CA LEU A 514 -11.75 -43.98 5.13
C LEU A 514 -11.68 -43.82 6.66
N ARG A 515 -12.83 -43.50 7.30
CA ARG A 515 -12.99 -43.31 8.75
C ARG A 515 -13.84 -44.40 9.38
N CYS A 516 -14.09 -45.50 8.70
CA CYS A 516 -15.00 -46.52 9.17
C CYS A 516 -14.22 -47.74 9.73
N ALA A 517 -14.57 -48.15 10.96
CA ALA A 517 -13.96 -49.33 11.56
C ALA A 517 -14.36 -50.63 10.84
N ASN A 518 -15.52 -50.64 10.12
CA ASN A 518 -15.99 -51.77 9.34
C ASN A 518 -15.32 -51.86 7.96
N ALA A 519 -14.51 -50.89 7.57
CA ALA A 519 -13.88 -50.85 6.26
C ALA A 519 -12.51 -51.55 6.26
N VAL A 520 -12.30 -52.43 5.31
CA VAL A 520 -11.05 -53.18 5.10
C VAL A 520 -10.65 -53.04 3.63
N ALA A 521 -9.57 -52.30 3.36
CA ALA A 521 -8.97 -52.24 2.02
C ALA A 521 -7.99 -53.39 1.83
N THR A 522 -8.04 -54.05 0.66
CA THR A 522 -7.13 -55.10 0.26
C THR A 522 -6.40 -54.69 -1.01
N ARG A 523 -5.39 -55.51 -1.44
CA ARG A 523 -4.64 -55.23 -2.68
C ARG A 523 -5.55 -55.01 -3.90
N ARG A 524 -6.74 -55.61 -3.94
CA ARG A 524 -7.72 -55.46 -5.01
C ARG A 524 -8.33 -54.06 -5.04
N HIS A 525 -8.46 -53.38 -3.90
CA HIS A 525 -9.00 -52.04 -3.80
C HIS A 525 -7.97 -50.96 -4.12
N LEU A 526 -6.66 -51.29 -4.07
CA LEU A 526 -5.60 -50.31 -4.23
C LEU A 526 -5.66 -49.54 -5.56
N PRO A 527 -5.99 -50.12 -6.73
CA PRO A 527 -6.15 -49.37 -7.98
C PRO A 527 -7.19 -48.26 -7.88
N ARG A 528 -8.35 -48.53 -7.23
CA ARG A 528 -9.43 -47.57 -7.03
C ARG A 528 -9.04 -46.46 -6.05
N LEU A 529 -8.34 -46.81 -4.96
CA LEU A 529 -7.87 -45.81 -3.97
C LEU A 529 -6.82 -44.88 -4.55
N VAL A 530 -5.86 -45.42 -5.35
CA VAL A 530 -4.86 -44.60 -6.04
C VAL A 530 -5.52 -43.65 -7.04
N TYR A 531 -6.49 -44.14 -7.83
CA TYR A 531 -7.21 -43.32 -8.79
C TYR A 531 -8.10 -42.26 -8.07
N LEU A 532 -8.77 -42.63 -6.99
CA LEU A 532 -9.55 -41.69 -6.19
C LEU A 532 -8.67 -40.53 -5.64
N HIS A 533 -7.44 -40.84 -5.18
CA HIS A 533 -6.49 -39.83 -4.73
C HIS A 533 -6.12 -38.87 -5.87
N GLN A 534 -5.86 -39.37 -7.08
CA GLN A 534 -5.57 -38.55 -8.25
C GLN A 534 -6.78 -37.67 -8.64
N ALA A 535 -7.99 -38.24 -8.66
CA ALA A 535 -9.21 -37.53 -8.98
C ALA A 535 -9.54 -36.42 -7.98
N LEU A 536 -9.25 -36.62 -6.70
CA LEU A 536 -9.40 -35.60 -5.67
C LEU A 536 -8.35 -34.50 -5.80
N ASP A 537 -7.10 -34.83 -6.19
CA ASP A 537 -6.06 -33.81 -6.42
C ASP A 537 -6.38 -32.94 -7.64
N GLU A 538 -6.88 -33.52 -8.73
CA GLU A 538 -7.38 -32.78 -9.90
C GLU A 538 -8.59 -31.89 -9.54
N LEU A 539 -9.51 -32.40 -8.71
CA LEU A 539 -10.68 -31.65 -8.25
C LEU A 539 -10.30 -30.42 -7.45
N ARG A 540 -9.21 -30.49 -6.68
CA ARG A 540 -8.65 -29.37 -5.91
C ARG A 540 -8.35 -28.15 -6.79
N GLY A 541 -7.90 -28.37 -8.03
CA GLY A 541 -7.63 -27.30 -9.00
C GLY A 541 -8.90 -26.73 -9.67
N THR A 542 -10.03 -27.41 -9.54
CA THR A 542 -11.26 -27.12 -10.29
C THR A 542 -12.34 -26.45 -9.43
N VAL A 543 -12.47 -26.80 -8.15
CA VAL A 543 -13.47 -26.25 -7.24
C VAL A 543 -12.98 -25.02 -6.51
N SER A 544 -13.88 -24.21 -5.97
CA SER A 544 -13.50 -23.05 -5.14
C SER A 544 -12.82 -23.51 -3.84
N PRO A 545 -11.88 -22.72 -3.27
CA PRO A 545 -11.21 -23.08 -2.03
C PRO A 545 -12.15 -23.40 -0.87
N GLY A 546 -13.25 -22.65 -0.75
CA GLY A 546 -14.24 -22.89 0.32
C GLY A 546 -14.96 -24.24 0.18
N VAL A 547 -15.35 -24.63 -1.04
CA VAL A 547 -15.96 -25.95 -1.32
C VAL A 547 -14.93 -27.05 -1.10
N TRP A 548 -13.69 -26.83 -1.51
CA TRP A 548 -12.63 -27.80 -1.27
C TRP A 548 -12.42 -28.04 0.23
N ASP A 549 -12.28 -26.99 1.03
CA ASP A 549 -12.00 -27.10 2.45
C ASP A 549 -13.16 -27.72 3.22
N GLN A 550 -14.41 -27.48 2.81
CA GLN A 550 -15.61 -27.96 3.47
C GLN A 550 -15.94 -29.43 3.11
N ASP A 551 -15.84 -29.81 1.83
CA ASP A 551 -16.41 -31.07 1.33
C ASP A 551 -15.37 -32.15 1.05
N TRP A 552 -14.08 -31.79 0.75
CA TRP A 552 -13.15 -32.70 0.13
C TRP A 552 -11.80 -32.85 0.84
N ARG A 553 -11.29 -31.76 1.43
CA ARG A 553 -9.94 -31.69 2.00
C ARG A 553 -9.65 -32.80 3.01
N GLU A 554 -10.55 -33.07 3.93
CA GLU A 554 -10.34 -34.09 4.96
C GLU A 554 -10.24 -35.50 4.35
N HIS A 555 -11.09 -35.80 3.37
CA HIS A 555 -11.06 -37.10 2.69
C HIS A 555 -9.78 -37.28 1.88
N PHE A 556 -9.31 -36.22 1.21
CA PHE A 556 -8.03 -36.24 0.51
C PHE A 556 -6.87 -36.51 1.46
N LEU A 557 -6.81 -35.83 2.60
CA LEU A 557 -5.73 -35.99 3.59
C LEU A 557 -5.73 -37.40 4.18
N ARG A 558 -6.91 -37.94 4.52
CA ARG A 558 -7.05 -39.33 5.01
C ARG A 558 -6.56 -40.35 4.00
N LEU A 559 -6.98 -40.21 2.76
CA LEU A 559 -6.58 -41.10 1.68
C LEU A 559 -5.08 -41.01 1.38
N HIS A 560 -4.55 -39.78 1.37
CA HIS A 560 -3.12 -39.54 1.20
C HIS A 560 -2.30 -40.24 2.31
N HIS A 561 -2.73 -40.06 3.56
CA HIS A 561 -2.08 -40.72 4.70
C HIS A 561 -2.16 -42.24 4.62
N LEU A 562 -3.33 -42.78 4.31
CA LEU A 562 -3.54 -44.23 4.16
C LEU A 562 -2.59 -44.82 3.13
N LEU A 563 -2.49 -44.20 1.95
CA LEU A 563 -1.61 -44.66 0.86
C LEU A 563 -0.13 -44.49 1.24
N ALA A 564 0.26 -43.35 1.81
CA ALA A 564 1.64 -43.08 2.20
C ALA A 564 2.16 -44.01 3.30
N THR A 565 1.26 -44.45 4.22
CA THR A 565 1.62 -45.33 5.34
C THR A 565 1.74 -46.79 4.90
N HIS A 566 0.90 -47.24 3.99
CA HIS A 566 0.76 -48.66 3.66
C HIS A 566 1.32 -49.06 2.30
N THR A 567 1.72 -48.10 1.44
CA THR A 567 2.19 -48.38 0.08
C THR A 567 3.40 -47.53 -0.31
N THR A 568 4.24 -48.08 -1.17
CA THR A 568 5.34 -47.38 -1.83
C THR A 568 4.87 -46.72 -3.13
N SER A 569 5.61 -45.73 -3.64
CA SER A 569 5.33 -45.11 -4.95
C SER A 569 5.35 -46.12 -6.11
N ALA A 570 6.19 -47.17 -6.01
CA ALA A 570 6.25 -48.23 -7.00
C ALA A 570 4.99 -49.08 -7.00
N GLU A 571 4.45 -49.42 -5.83
CA GLU A 571 3.21 -50.18 -5.68
C GLU A 571 2.00 -49.37 -6.15
N GLN A 572 1.95 -48.07 -5.85
CA GLN A 572 0.92 -47.17 -6.35
C GLN A 572 0.96 -47.09 -7.89
N ALA A 573 2.15 -46.97 -8.49
CA ALA A 573 2.31 -46.95 -9.94
C ALA A 573 1.92 -48.30 -10.59
N ALA A 574 2.20 -49.42 -9.93
CA ALA A 574 1.77 -50.75 -10.38
C ALA A 574 0.25 -50.89 -10.29
N ALA A 575 -0.36 -50.44 -9.19
CA ALA A 575 -1.80 -50.48 -8.99
C ALA A 575 -2.55 -49.60 -10.01
N ALA A 576 -2.02 -48.41 -10.35
CA ALA A 576 -2.62 -47.55 -11.36
C ALA A 576 -2.71 -48.22 -12.75
N ARG A 577 -1.78 -49.11 -13.09
CA ARG A 577 -1.82 -49.88 -14.35
C ARG A 577 -2.89 -50.98 -14.35
N LEU A 578 -3.34 -51.43 -13.20
CA LEU A 578 -4.37 -52.46 -13.04
C LEU A 578 -5.79 -51.87 -12.98
N LEU A 579 -5.91 -50.55 -13.02
CA LEU A 579 -7.20 -49.87 -12.98
C LEU A 579 -8.04 -50.21 -14.22
N THR A 580 -9.21 -50.77 -14.01
CA THR A 580 -10.13 -51.12 -15.10
C THR A 580 -10.95 -49.90 -15.53
N VAL A 581 -11.53 -49.95 -16.74
CA VAL A 581 -12.44 -48.90 -17.23
C VAL A 581 -13.66 -48.80 -16.33
N THR A 582 -14.16 -49.91 -15.82
CA THR A 582 -15.32 -49.97 -14.90
C THR A 582 -15.00 -49.32 -13.57
N ASP A 583 -13.81 -49.57 -13.00
CA ASP A 583 -13.37 -48.96 -11.76
C ASP A 583 -13.26 -47.43 -11.90
N ARG A 584 -12.67 -46.98 -13.01
CA ARG A 584 -12.56 -45.57 -13.33
C ARG A 584 -13.94 -44.91 -13.42
N GLN A 585 -14.85 -45.49 -14.18
CA GLN A 585 -16.21 -44.97 -14.33
C GLN A 585 -16.98 -44.94 -13.00
N LEU A 586 -16.78 -45.95 -12.14
CA LEU A 586 -17.38 -45.96 -10.80
C LEU A 586 -16.90 -44.79 -9.97
N ILE A 587 -15.60 -44.59 -9.84
CA ILE A 587 -15.01 -43.50 -9.05
C ILE A 587 -15.42 -42.13 -9.62
N ASP A 588 -15.38 -41.95 -10.94
CA ASP A 588 -15.79 -40.70 -11.60
C ASP A 588 -17.27 -40.33 -11.31
N ARG A 589 -18.16 -41.33 -11.31
CA ARG A 589 -19.57 -41.10 -10.97
C ARG A 589 -19.74 -40.71 -9.51
N LEU A 590 -19.04 -41.34 -8.60
CA LEU A 590 -19.08 -41.08 -7.16
C LEU A 590 -18.54 -39.71 -6.84
N VAL A 591 -17.38 -39.33 -7.40
CA VAL A 591 -16.79 -37.98 -7.20
C VAL A 591 -17.72 -36.89 -7.77
N ARG A 592 -18.39 -37.16 -8.88
CA ARG A 592 -19.37 -36.24 -9.46
C ARG A 592 -20.74 -36.24 -8.73
N ARG A 593 -20.89 -36.97 -7.64
CA ARG A 593 -22.13 -37.12 -6.85
C ARG A 593 -23.33 -37.56 -7.71
N ARG A 594 -23.09 -38.34 -8.78
CA ARG A 594 -24.14 -38.79 -9.69
C ARG A 594 -24.78 -40.15 -9.27
N LEU A 595 -24.32 -40.74 -8.19
CA LEU A 595 -24.87 -41.96 -7.60
C LEU A 595 -25.58 -41.71 -6.26
N ASP A 596 -25.49 -40.50 -5.74
CA ASP A 596 -26.18 -40.07 -4.50
C ASP A 596 -27.56 -39.46 -4.79
N ALA A 597 -28.14 -39.67 -5.98
CA ALA A 597 -29.47 -39.18 -6.37
C ALA A 597 -30.50 -40.32 -6.36
#